data_b956695a22f7c9ee306241caff31bb54
#
_entry.id   b956695a22f7c9ee306241caff31bb54
#
_cell.length_a   1.000
_cell.length_b   1.000
_cell.length_c   1.000
_cell.angle_alpha   90.00
_cell.angle_beta   90.00
_cell.angle_gamma   90.00
#
_symmetry.space_group_name_H-M   'P 1'
#
loop_
_entity.id
_entity.type
_entity.pdbx_description
1 polymer ?
#
loop_
_entity_poly.entity_id
_entity_poly.type
_entity_poly.pdbx_seq_one_letter_code
_entity_poly.pdbx_strand_id
1 'polypeptide(L)'
;MNGANRYELYRSTKKNGSYKKIKSTSATSYTDTNRTEGKTYYYKVRAYQLSGTVSGKSSLSSVKSGKTLKKVQGAMAVIEGDKALVRWCGVSGATQYQIKRSTAKNSGYQVVATVSGTQYRDSKVSSVGTTYYYQIRAIKTSGNGKNYGSYSDVATLSMGYKIMGASTVNAAQMAAYYRSSGKTFPADIYASKGAANIDEFCKIVVEEATAEGVRAEVLFAQICLETGFLQFGGDVQATQCNFGGLGATGGGVAGNVFPDVRTGIRAQVQHLKAYASTEPLKQTCVDERFKYVARGCAPYVEWLGIPDNPTGKGWAAAQGYGYNLLRIIGLMKKY
;
A
#
# COMPACT_ATOMS: atom_id res chain seq x y z
N MET A 1 4.74 -48.22 22.88
CA MET A 1 3.93 -49.45 23.14
C MET A 1 4.20 -50.40 21.98
N ASN A 2 4.92 -51.45 22.23
CA ASN A 2 5.17 -52.46 21.21
C ASN A 2 3.87 -53.20 20.88
N GLY A 3 3.53 -53.37 19.60
CA GLY A 3 2.37 -54.14 19.14
C GLY A 3 1.07 -53.36 18.91
N ALA A 4 1.01 -52.07 19.25
CA ALA A 4 -0.18 -51.29 18.97
C ALA A 4 -0.17 -50.78 17.51
N ASN A 5 -1.29 -50.97 16.79
CA ASN A 5 -1.47 -50.47 15.41
C ASN A 5 -2.63 -49.51 15.28
N ARG A 6 -3.32 -49.17 16.38
CA ARG A 6 -4.45 -48.23 16.45
C ARG A 6 -4.41 -47.40 17.72
N TYR A 7 -4.96 -46.20 17.65
CA TYR A 7 -5.04 -45.26 18.76
C TYR A 7 -6.42 -44.61 18.82
N GLU A 8 -6.94 -44.41 20.03
CA GLU A 8 -8.12 -43.61 20.28
C GLU A 8 -7.75 -42.38 21.05
N LEU A 9 -8.11 -41.20 20.51
CA LEU A 9 -7.91 -39.91 21.13
C LEU A 9 -9.19 -39.42 21.78
N TYR A 10 -9.08 -39.00 23.04
CA TYR A 10 -10.16 -38.47 23.85
C TYR A 10 -9.90 -37.04 24.27
N ARG A 11 -10.93 -36.23 24.31
CA ARG A 11 -10.87 -34.81 24.68
C ARG A 11 -11.88 -34.45 25.75
N SER A 12 -11.49 -33.46 26.61
CA SER A 12 -12.38 -32.80 27.57
C SER A 12 -12.05 -31.28 27.60
N THR A 13 -13.00 -30.46 28.03
CA THR A 13 -12.78 -29.03 28.34
C THR A 13 -12.44 -28.82 29.82
N LYS A 14 -12.51 -29.87 30.66
CA LYS A 14 -12.15 -29.85 32.09
C LYS A 14 -11.12 -30.95 32.37
N LYS A 15 -10.09 -30.63 33.19
CA LYS A 15 -9.01 -31.58 33.52
C LYS A 15 -9.54 -32.90 34.10
N ASN A 16 -10.49 -32.81 35.02
CA ASN A 16 -11.09 -33.95 35.72
C ASN A 16 -12.52 -34.21 35.23
N GLY A 17 -12.88 -33.74 34.01
CA GLY A 17 -14.21 -33.95 33.45
C GLY A 17 -14.34 -35.24 32.64
N SER A 18 -15.52 -35.41 32.03
CA SER A 18 -15.77 -36.51 31.09
C SER A 18 -14.98 -36.29 29.79
N TYR A 19 -14.28 -37.33 29.34
CA TYR A 19 -13.50 -37.37 28.11
C TYR A 19 -14.29 -38.05 27.01
N LYS A 20 -14.58 -37.33 25.94
CA LYS A 20 -15.27 -37.88 24.76
C LYS A 20 -14.24 -38.33 23.73
N LYS A 21 -14.42 -39.49 23.14
CA LYS A 21 -13.61 -39.95 22.00
C LYS A 21 -13.85 -39.03 20.80
N ILE A 22 -12.76 -38.50 20.23
CA ILE A 22 -12.82 -37.58 19.09
C ILE A 22 -12.23 -38.20 17.82
N LYS A 23 -11.35 -39.22 17.94
CA LYS A 23 -10.71 -39.87 16.79
C LYS A 23 -10.27 -41.28 17.14
N SER A 24 -10.35 -42.16 16.12
CA SER A 24 -9.61 -43.43 16.06
C SER A 24 -8.71 -43.37 14.81
N THR A 25 -7.44 -43.78 14.95
CA THR A 25 -6.44 -43.65 13.87
C THR A 25 -5.33 -44.68 14.04
N SER A 26 -4.66 -45.02 12.94
CA SER A 26 -3.37 -45.72 12.93
C SER A 26 -2.17 -44.79 13.02
N ALA A 27 -2.38 -43.49 12.73
CA ALA A 27 -1.30 -42.46 12.77
C ALA A 27 -0.92 -42.15 14.22
N THR A 28 0.36 -41.86 14.45
CA THR A 28 0.93 -41.45 15.75
C THR A 28 0.74 -39.98 16.05
N SER A 29 0.12 -39.22 15.13
CA SER A 29 -0.18 -37.80 15.28
C SER A 29 -1.60 -37.50 14.80
N TYR A 30 -2.22 -36.50 15.42
CA TYR A 30 -3.55 -36.00 15.05
C TYR A 30 -3.66 -34.49 15.37
N THR A 31 -4.15 -33.70 14.44
CA THR A 31 -4.45 -32.28 14.65
C THR A 31 -5.93 -32.09 14.93
N ASP A 32 -6.26 -31.65 16.13
CA ASP A 32 -7.64 -31.35 16.55
C ASP A 32 -8.01 -29.93 16.10
N THR A 33 -8.73 -29.83 15.00
CA THR A 33 -9.11 -28.56 14.35
C THR A 33 -10.43 -27.99 14.86
N ASN A 34 -10.75 -26.75 14.50
CA ASN A 34 -12.01 -26.06 14.85
C ASN A 34 -12.24 -25.92 16.36
N ARG A 35 -11.20 -25.57 17.09
CA ARG A 35 -11.28 -25.33 18.54
C ARG A 35 -11.57 -23.87 18.84
N THR A 36 -12.29 -23.62 19.95
CA THR A 36 -12.56 -22.26 20.44
C THR A 36 -11.24 -21.59 20.83
N GLU A 37 -11.02 -20.38 20.35
CA GLU A 37 -9.82 -19.59 20.61
C GLU A 37 -9.64 -19.26 22.10
N GLY A 38 -8.40 -19.30 22.56
CA GLY A 38 -8.02 -18.98 23.93
C GLY A 38 -8.48 -20.02 24.98
N LYS A 39 -9.12 -21.12 24.58
CA LYS A 39 -9.56 -22.19 25.49
C LYS A 39 -8.51 -23.25 25.67
N THR A 40 -8.51 -23.87 26.89
CA THR A 40 -7.67 -25.03 27.20
C THR A 40 -8.49 -26.30 26.97
N TYR A 41 -7.89 -27.26 26.30
CA TYR A 41 -8.42 -28.59 26.06
C TYR A 41 -7.49 -29.62 26.68
N TYR A 42 -8.07 -30.69 27.20
CA TYR A 42 -7.38 -31.79 27.87
C TYR A 42 -7.57 -33.06 27.06
N TYR A 43 -6.47 -33.80 26.89
CA TYR A 43 -6.43 -34.97 26.03
C TYR A 43 -5.91 -36.19 26.78
N LYS A 44 -6.47 -37.36 26.41
CA LYS A 44 -5.98 -38.69 26.78
C LYS A 44 -5.93 -39.53 25.52
N VAL A 45 -5.00 -40.47 25.47
CA VAL A 45 -4.86 -41.43 24.38
C VAL A 45 -4.88 -42.85 24.97
N ARG A 46 -5.44 -43.78 24.25
CA ARG A 46 -5.16 -45.21 24.48
C ARG A 46 -4.79 -45.88 23.17
N ALA A 47 -3.97 -46.89 23.31
CA ALA A 47 -3.53 -47.71 22.21
C ALA A 47 -4.25 -49.07 22.24
N TYR A 48 -4.44 -49.68 21.08
CA TYR A 48 -4.93 -51.04 20.96
C TYR A 48 -4.39 -51.72 19.72
N GLN A 49 -4.43 -53.03 19.72
CA GLN A 49 -4.11 -53.83 18.56
C GLN A 49 -5.42 -54.30 17.91
N LEU A 50 -5.56 -54.07 16.61
CA LEU A 50 -6.66 -54.55 15.81
C LEU A 50 -6.14 -55.72 14.97
N SER A 51 -6.57 -56.95 15.27
CA SER A 51 -6.27 -58.15 14.50
C SER A 51 -7.56 -58.97 14.48
N GLY A 52 -8.37 -58.84 13.42
CA GLY A 52 -9.69 -59.42 13.28
C GLY A 52 -10.69 -58.85 14.30
N THR A 53 -10.78 -59.41 15.48
CA THR A 53 -11.49 -58.86 16.63
C THR A 53 -10.55 -58.10 17.54
N VAL A 54 -11.05 -57.02 18.20
CA VAL A 54 -10.22 -56.18 19.08
C VAL A 54 -9.64 -56.98 20.22
N SER A 55 -8.37 -57.20 20.23
CA SER A 55 -7.63 -57.84 21.31
C SER A 55 -6.81 -56.77 22.07
N GLY A 56 -7.15 -56.54 23.32
CA GLY A 56 -6.36 -55.73 24.27
C GLY A 56 -6.32 -54.24 24.03
N LYS A 57 -7.04 -53.45 24.83
CA LYS A 57 -6.91 -51.98 24.91
C LYS A 57 -6.10 -51.60 26.13
N SER A 58 -5.15 -50.69 25.95
CA SER A 58 -4.40 -50.10 27.06
C SER A 58 -5.33 -49.26 27.95
N SER A 59 -4.92 -48.99 29.19
CA SER A 59 -5.49 -47.89 29.96
C SER A 59 -5.28 -46.53 29.23
N LEU A 60 -6.09 -45.54 29.60
CA LEU A 60 -5.93 -44.19 29.11
C LEU A 60 -4.61 -43.58 29.63
N SER A 61 -3.91 -42.85 28.80
CA SER A 61 -2.71 -42.11 29.19
C SER A 61 -3.00 -41.08 30.29
N SER A 62 -1.95 -40.59 30.94
CA SER A 62 -2.00 -39.37 31.73
C SER A 62 -2.54 -38.19 30.91
N VAL A 63 -3.18 -37.24 31.60
CA VAL A 63 -3.74 -36.04 30.95
C VAL A 63 -2.64 -35.15 30.41
N LYS A 64 -2.76 -34.75 29.16
CA LYS A 64 -2.01 -33.66 28.54
C LYS A 64 -2.98 -32.54 28.18
N SER A 65 -2.53 -31.29 28.21
CA SER A 65 -3.37 -30.16 27.85
C SER A 65 -2.71 -29.26 26.84
N GLY A 66 -3.52 -28.59 26.02
CA GLY A 66 -3.12 -27.56 25.10
C GLY A 66 -4.08 -26.38 25.15
N LYS A 67 -3.56 -25.16 25.18
CA LYS A 67 -4.35 -23.94 25.06
C LYS A 67 -4.27 -23.44 23.63
N THR A 68 -5.42 -23.18 23.02
CA THR A 68 -5.49 -22.55 21.70
C THR A 68 -5.08 -21.08 21.80
N LEU A 69 -4.41 -20.56 20.79
CA LEU A 69 -4.07 -19.15 20.70
C LEU A 69 -5.30 -18.33 20.30
N LYS A 70 -5.40 -17.10 20.80
CA LYS A 70 -6.38 -16.13 20.33
C LYS A 70 -6.00 -15.63 18.93
N LYS A 71 -7.00 -15.18 18.19
CA LYS A 71 -6.80 -14.42 16.94
C LYS A 71 -5.98 -13.16 17.23
N VAL A 72 -5.05 -12.84 16.35
CA VAL A 72 -4.30 -11.58 16.42
C VAL A 72 -5.25 -10.41 16.19
N GLN A 73 -5.20 -9.42 17.06
CA GLN A 73 -5.98 -8.19 16.99
C GLN A 73 -5.08 -7.00 16.64
N GLY A 74 -5.70 -5.88 16.21
CA GLY A 74 -4.99 -4.63 15.97
C GLY A 74 -3.94 -4.72 14.84
N ALA A 75 -4.14 -5.61 13.86
CA ALA A 75 -3.29 -5.68 12.70
C ALA A 75 -3.46 -4.42 11.85
N MET A 76 -2.36 -3.70 11.61
CA MET A 76 -2.32 -2.49 10.78
C MET A 76 -1.06 -2.49 9.92
N ALA A 77 -1.13 -1.84 8.77
CA ALA A 77 0.01 -1.66 7.88
C ALA A 77 0.07 -0.18 7.47
N VAL A 78 1.26 0.41 7.58
CA VAL A 78 1.51 1.82 7.23
C VAL A 78 2.76 1.92 6.37
N ILE A 79 2.87 3.01 5.60
CA ILE A 79 4.08 3.33 4.85
C ILE A 79 5.11 3.89 5.85
N GLU A 80 6.33 3.35 5.80
CA GLU A 80 7.49 3.88 6.52
C GLU A 80 8.65 4.04 5.51
N GLY A 81 8.84 5.26 5.03
CA GLY A 81 9.72 5.55 3.89
C GLY A 81 9.19 4.90 2.61
N ASP A 82 9.97 4.00 2.01
CA ASP A 82 9.61 3.21 0.83
C ASP A 82 9.17 1.77 1.15
N LYS A 83 8.94 1.47 2.44
CA LYS A 83 8.65 0.12 2.95
C LYS A 83 7.31 0.09 3.66
N ALA A 84 6.77 -1.11 3.85
CA ALA A 84 5.62 -1.33 4.72
C ALA A 84 6.07 -1.66 6.14
N LEU A 85 5.50 -0.98 7.12
CA LEU A 85 5.58 -1.38 8.51
C LEU A 85 4.24 -1.98 8.93
N VAL A 86 4.25 -3.28 9.22
CA VAL A 86 3.09 -4.04 9.70
C VAL A 86 3.22 -4.22 11.21
N ARG A 87 2.19 -3.87 11.98
CA ARG A 87 2.14 -3.96 13.45
C ARG A 87 0.88 -4.68 13.89
N TRP A 88 0.91 -5.27 15.09
CA TRP A 88 -0.24 -5.97 15.69
C TRP A 88 -0.12 -6.08 17.20
N CYS A 89 -1.24 -6.42 17.85
CA CYS A 89 -1.25 -6.68 19.29
C CYS A 89 -0.70 -8.07 19.61
N GLY A 90 0.11 -8.15 20.67
CA GLY A 90 0.65 -9.42 21.15
C GLY A 90 -0.41 -10.39 21.61
N VAL A 91 -0.22 -11.69 21.36
CA VAL A 91 -1.10 -12.78 21.80
C VAL A 91 -0.42 -13.54 22.91
N SER A 92 -1.08 -13.62 24.07
CA SER A 92 -0.56 -14.36 25.25
C SER A 92 -0.27 -15.82 24.90
N GLY A 93 0.95 -16.26 25.18
CA GLY A 93 1.44 -17.62 24.91
C GLY A 93 1.95 -17.83 23.48
N ALA A 94 1.94 -16.81 22.62
CA ALA A 94 2.64 -16.87 21.33
C ALA A 94 4.16 -16.78 21.53
N THR A 95 4.90 -17.55 20.75
CA THR A 95 6.36 -17.48 20.67
C THR A 95 6.82 -16.79 19.39
N GLN A 96 6.00 -16.80 18.36
CA GLN A 96 6.27 -16.22 17.04
C GLN A 96 4.95 -15.80 16.38
N TYR A 97 5.08 -15.03 15.29
CA TYR A 97 3.98 -14.63 14.43
C TYR A 97 4.34 -14.90 12.98
N GLN A 98 3.41 -15.47 12.24
CA GLN A 98 3.53 -15.67 10.80
C GLN A 98 2.72 -14.60 10.09
N ILE A 99 3.39 -13.92 9.15
CA ILE A 99 2.82 -12.86 8.33
C ILE A 99 2.66 -13.39 6.91
N LYS A 100 1.49 -13.23 6.32
CA LYS A 100 1.25 -13.48 4.91
C LYS A 100 0.78 -12.20 4.23
N ARG A 101 1.14 -12.05 2.95
CA ARG A 101 0.81 -10.89 2.11
C ARG A 101 0.20 -11.35 0.80
N SER A 102 -0.70 -10.50 0.26
CA SER A 102 -1.26 -10.61 -1.10
C SER A 102 -1.43 -9.24 -1.72
N THR A 103 -1.56 -9.17 -3.04
CA THR A 103 -2.06 -8.02 -3.79
C THR A 103 -3.56 -8.16 -4.12
N ALA A 104 -4.17 -9.30 -3.81
CA ALA A 104 -5.61 -9.53 -3.92
C ALA A 104 -6.21 -9.74 -2.52
N LYS A 105 -7.28 -8.97 -2.18
CA LYS A 105 -7.86 -8.92 -0.82
C LYS A 105 -8.26 -10.29 -0.26
N ASN A 106 -8.82 -11.16 -1.09
CA ASN A 106 -9.45 -12.40 -0.64
C ASN A 106 -8.70 -13.67 -1.08
N SER A 107 -7.56 -13.54 -1.79
CA SER A 107 -6.85 -14.69 -2.38
C SER A 107 -5.35 -14.42 -2.52
N GLY A 108 -4.58 -15.43 -2.95
CA GLY A 108 -3.17 -15.27 -3.35
C GLY A 108 -2.18 -14.98 -2.21
N TYR A 109 -2.56 -15.19 -0.95
CA TYR A 109 -1.69 -14.89 0.19
C TYR A 109 -0.49 -15.84 0.26
N GLN A 110 0.71 -15.25 0.25
CA GLN A 110 1.97 -15.95 0.47
C GLN A 110 2.58 -15.57 1.82
N VAL A 111 3.19 -16.54 2.50
CA VAL A 111 3.93 -16.27 3.74
C VAL A 111 5.18 -15.47 3.39
N VAL A 112 5.31 -14.27 3.98
CA VAL A 112 6.43 -13.36 3.74
C VAL A 112 7.41 -13.31 4.90
N ALA A 113 6.96 -13.63 6.12
CA ALA A 113 7.83 -13.67 7.30
C ALA A 113 7.27 -14.53 8.43
N THR A 114 8.17 -14.95 9.34
CA THR A 114 7.87 -15.42 10.68
C THR A 114 8.82 -14.72 11.65
N VAL A 115 8.28 -13.99 12.62
CA VAL A 115 9.03 -13.15 13.55
C VAL A 115 8.61 -13.40 15.00
N SER A 116 9.46 -13.09 15.98
CA SER A 116 9.14 -13.19 17.40
C SER A 116 8.51 -11.92 17.98
N GLY A 117 8.74 -10.76 17.36
CA GLY A 117 8.16 -9.48 17.76
C GLY A 117 6.75 -9.24 17.24
N THR A 118 6.19 -8.09 17.55
CA THR A 118 4.84 -7.65 17.15
C THR A 118 4.85 -6.65 16.00
N GLN A 119 5.92 -6.61 15.24
CA GLN A 119 6.05 -5.79 14.03
C GLN A 119 6.92 -6.49 12.98
N TYR A 120 6.70 -6.12 11.72
CA TYR A 120 7.47 -6.58 10.58
C TYR A 120 7.64 -5.48 9.56
N ARG A 121 8.87 -5.23 9.11
CA ARG A 121 9.18 -4.32 8.00
C ARG A 121 9.28 -5.10 6.71
N ASP A 122 8.34 -4.88 5.80
CA ASP A 122 8.35 -5.52 4.49
C ASP A 122 9.08 -4.62 3.49
N SER A 123 10.31 -5.00 3.15
CA SER A 123 11.14 -4.31 2.16
C SER A 123 10.87 -4.74 0.71
N LYS A 124 9.99 -5.72 0.50
CA LYS A 124 9.63 -6.23 -0.83
C LYS A 124 8.35 -5.61 -1.39
N VAL A 125 7.86 -4.53 -0.77
CA VAL A 125 6.76 -3.72 -1.28
C VAL A 125 7.36 -2.52 -1.98
N SER A 126 7.30 -2.47 -3.29
CA SER A 126 7.94 -1.40 -4.09
C SER A 126 7.08 -0.93 -5.26
N SER A 127 5.94 -1.56 -5.51
CA SER A 127 5.09 -1.21 -6.65
C SER A 127 4.19 -0.03 -6.28
N VAL A 128 4.53 1.12 -6.83
CA VAL A 128 3.73 2.34 -6.74
C VAL A 128 2.32 2.09 -7.28
N GLY A 129 1.30 2.55 -6.56
CA GLY A 129 -0.11 2.30 -6.90
C GLY A 129 -0.60 0.88 -6.60
N THR A 130 0.20 0.04 -5.94
CA THR A 130 -0.21 -1.31 -5.54
C THR A 130 -0.77 -1.31 -4.13
N THR A 131 -1.92 -1.96 -3.95
CA THR A 131 -2.48 -2.24 -2.63
C THR A 131 -2.01 -3.61 -2.15
N TYR A 132 -1.50 -3.66 -0.94
CA TYR A 132 -1.09 -4.89 -0.27
C TYR A 132 -2.02 -5.20 0.89
N TYR A 133 -2.30 -6.47 1.06
CA TYR A 133 -3.16 -7.02 2.11
C TYR A 133 -2.34 -7.96 2.97
N TYR A 134 -2.36 -7.74 4.29
CA TYR A 134 -1.62 -8.54 5.26
C TYR A 134 -2.57 -9.24 6.21
N GLN A 135 -2.22 -10.46 6.57
CA GLN A 135 -2.84 -11.18 7.68
C GLN A 135 -1.77 -11.82 8.54
N ILE A 136 -1.96 -11.78 9.84
CA ILE A 136 -1.00 -12.24 10.83
C ILE A 136 -1.66 -13.32 11.70
N ARG A 137 -0.94 -14.39 12.01
CA ARG A 137 -1.36 -15.36 13.03
C ARG A 137 -0.26 -15.63 14.04
N ALA A 138 -0.67 -15.88 15.26
CA ALA A 138 0.21 -16.29 16.34
C ALA A 138 0.63 -17.75 16.18
N ILE A 139 1.86 -18.05 16.59
CA ILE A 139 2.43 -19.40 16.66
C ILE A 139 2.92 -19.63 18.07
N LYS A 140 2.65 -20.82 18.62
CA LYS A 140 3.30 -21.35 19.81
C LYS A 140 4.10 -22.57 19.45
N THR A 141 5.42 -22.50 19.60
CA THR A 141 6.31 -23.65 19.45
C THR A 141 6.46 -24.34 20.80
N SER A 142 6.36 -25.66 20.83
CA SER A 142 6.57 -26.49 22.02
C SER A 142 7.23 -27.79 21.58
N GLY A 143 8.49 -28.00 21.95
CA GLY A 143 9.29 -29.08 21.39
C GLY A 143 9.32 -29.01 19.87
N ASN A 144 9.13 -30.14 19.20
CA ASN A 144 9.10 -30.21 17.73
C ASN A 144 7.75 -29.81 17.10
N GLY A 145 6.75 -29.40 17.90
CA GLY A 145 5.40 -29.07 17.46
C GLY A 145 5.14 -27.57 17.36
N LYS A 146 4.32 -27.16 16.39
CA LYS A 146 3.83 -25.79 16.24
C LYS A 146 2.30 -25.76 16.31
N ASN A 147 1.76 -24.90 17.19
CA ASN A 147 0.34 -24.59 17.25
C ASN A 147 0.10 -23.21 16.64
N TYR A 148 -0.92 -23.11 15.79
CA TYR A 148 -1.26 -21.90 15.07
C TYR A 148 -2.59 -21.33 15.57
N GLY A 149 -2.64 -20.04 15.82
CA GLY A 149 -3.89 -19.29 15.97
C GLY A 149 -4.54 -18.98 14.63
N SER A 150 -5.76 -18.46 14.67
CA SER A 150 -6.44 -17.92 13.50
C SER A 150 -5.74 -16.68 12.98
N TYR A 151 -5.86 -16.42 11.67
CA TYR A 151 -5.36 -15.19 11.08
C TYR A 151 -6.17 -13.98 11.53
N SER A 152 -5.50 -12.83 11.66
CA SER A 152 -6.11 -11.51 11.92
C SER A 152 -7.12 -11.13 10.83
N ASP A 153 -7.88 -10.08 11.09
CA ASP A 153 -8.52 -9.33 10.04
C ASP A 153 -7.45 -8.79 9.07
N VAL A 154 -7.89 -8.43 7.87
CA VAL A 154 -6.98 -7.96 6.84
C VAL A 154 -6.52 -6.55 7.18
N ALA A 155 -5.21 -6.35 7.31
CA ALA A 155 -4.61 -5.02 7.31
C ALA A 155 -4.30 -4.64 5.86
N THR A 156 -4.74 -3.46 5.44
CA THR A 156 -4.58 -2.96 4.07
C THR A 156 -3.53 -1.85 4.05
N LEU A 157 -2.63 -1.91 3.06
CA LEU A 157 -1.65 -0.87 2.77
C LEU A 157 -1.73 -0.53 1.29
N SER A 158 -2.01 0.73 0.97
CA SER A 158 -1.85 1.24 -0.39
C SER A 158 -0.52 1.98 -0.47
N MET A 159 0.36 1.53 -1.37
CA MET A 159 1.59 2.25 -1.65
C MET A 159 1.24 3.50 -2.46
N GLY A 160 1.58 4.66 -1.93
CA GLY A 160 1.34 5.93 -2.58
C GLY A 160 2.04 6.06 -3.94
N TYR A 161 1.46 6.83 -4.85
CA TYR A 161 2.08 7.14 -6.14
C TYR A 161 3.13 8.22 -5.93
N LYS A 162 4.42 7.86 -5.97
CA LYS A 162 5.52 8.82 -5.76
C LYS A 162 5.51 9.89 -6.85
N ILE A 163 5.70 11.14 -6.46
CA ILE A 163 5.89 12.28 -7.39
C ILE A 163 7.28 12.21 -8.01
N MET A 164 8.30 11.89 -7.20
CA MET A 164 9.67 11.71 -7.68
C MET A 164 9.89 10.34 -8.32
N GLY A 165 10.69 10.28 -9.39
CA GLY A 165 11.11 9.05 -10.05
C GLY A 165 11.04 9.10 -11.57
N ALA A 166 11.37 7.98 -12.23
CA ALA A 166 11.25 7.86 -13.68
C ALA A 166 9.79 7.85 -14.13
N SER A 167 9.49 8.53 -15.23
CA SER A 167 8.15 8.58 -15.82
C SER A 167 7.75 7.21 -16.38
N THR A 168 6.48 6.88 -16.27
CA THR A 168 5.87 5.64 -16.80
C THR A 168 4.94 5.92 -17.99
N VAL A 169 4.81 7.20 -18.38
CA VAL A 169 4.04 7.69 -19.53
C VAL A 169 4.97 8.58 -20.35
N ASN A 170 4.99 8.42 -21.64
CA ASN A 170 5.80 9.21 -22.56
C ASN A 170 5.02 10.39 -23.17
N ALA A 171 5.72 11.29 -23.89
CA ALA A 171 5.13 12.47 -24.50
C ALA A 171 4.00 12.15 -25.50
N ALA A 172 4.14 11.08 -26.28
CA ALA A 172 3.13 10.67 -27.26
C ALA A 172 1.84 10.22 -26.59
N GLN A 173 1.93 9.47 -25.49
CA GLN A 173 0.77 9.07 -24.68
C GLN A 173 0.05 10.27 -24.05
N MET A 174 0.80 11.25 -23.55
CA MET A 174 0.24 12.50 -23.01
C MET A 174 -0.50 13.29 -24.10
N ALA A 175 0.11 13.45 -25.27
CA ALA A 175 -0.50 14.14 -26.41
C ALA A 175 -1.75 13.43 -26.93
N ALA A 176 -1.73 12.09 -27.01
CA ALA A 176 -2.88 11.29 -27.38
C ALA A 176 -4.03 11.44 -26.37
N TYR A 177 -3.73 11.40 -25.08
CA TYR A 177 -4.70 11.65 -24.02
C TYR A 177 -5.30 13.06 -24.10
N TYR A 178 -4.47 14.09 -24.31
CA TYR A 178 -4.97 15.46 -24.52
C TYR A 178 -5.96 15.53 -25.69
N ARG A 179 -5.60 14.98 -26.85
CA ARG A 179 -6.49 14.95 -28.03
C ARG A 179 -7.81 14.24 -27.75
N SER A 180 -7.78 13.21 -26.95
CA SER A 180 -9.02 12.47 -26.57
C SER A 180 -9.98 13.29 -25.73
N SER A 181 -9.53 14.39 -25.12
CA SER A 181 -10.40 15.32 -24.39
C SER A 181 -11.30 16.17 -25.31
N GLY A 182 -11.00 16.20 -26.61
CA GLY A 182 -11.70 17.06 -27.60
C GLY A 182 -11.36 18.56 -27.45
N LYS A 183 -10.40 18.93 -26.61
CA LYS A 183 -10.00 20.33 -26.42
C LYS A 183 -8.98 20.75 -27.47
N THR A 184 -9.11 21.99 -27.94
CA THR A 184 -8.16 22.60 -28.88
C THR A 184 -6.92 23.10 -28.16
N PHE A 185 -5.74 22.78 -28.70
CA PHE A 185 -4.48 23.34 -28.18
C PHE A 185 -4.38 24.81 -28.57
N PRO A 186 -4.04 25.74 -27.62
CA PRO A 186 -3.94 27.17 -27.90
C PRO A 186 -2.64 27.53 -28.69
N ALA A 187 -2.57 27.06 -29.92
CA ALA A 187 -1.38 27.26 -30.77
C ALA A 187 -1.12 28.73 -31.11
N ASP A 188 -2.15 29.53 -31.23
CA ASP A 188 -2.09 30.99 -31.44
C ASP A 188 -1.35 31.71 -30.29
N ILE A 189 -1.39 31.19 -29.08
CA ILE A 189 -0.69 31.73 -27.91
C ILE A 189 0.70 31.10 -27.76
N TYR A 190 0.80 29.78 -27.85
CA TYR A 190 2.01 29.07 -27.44
C TYR A 190 3.02 28.84 -28.53
N ALA A 191 2.67 29.00 -29.84
CA ALA A 191 3.64 28.85 -30.94
C ALA A 191 4.80 29.84 -30.82
N SER A 192 4.51 31.10 -30.55
CA SER A 192 5.51 32.14 -30.33
C SER A 192 6.23 32.01 -28.97
N LYS A 193 5.76 31.14 -28.08
CA LYS A 193 6.30 30.90 -26.74
C LYS A 193 6.97 29.53 -26.60
N GLY A 194 7.31 28.88 -27.74
CA GLY A 194 8.13 27.68 -27.79
C GLY A 194 7.38 26.35 -27.81
N ALA A 195 6.06 26.31 -28.06
CA ALA A 195 5.29 25.10 -28.29
C ALA A 195 4.20 25.34 -29.35
N ALA A 196 4.47 24.94 -30.60
CA ALA A 196 3.53 25.15 -31.70
C ALA A 196 2.36 24.19 -31.71
N ASN A 197 2.47 23.09 -31.02
CA ASN A 197 1.44 22.05 -30.92
C ASN A 197 1.57 21.24 -29.62
N ILE A 198 0.58 20.38 -29.34
CA ILE A 198 0.53 19.57 -28.11
C ILE A 198 1.70 18.57 -28.01
N ASP A 199 2.24 18.08 -29.15
CA ASP A 199 3.37 17.13 -29.11
C ASP A 199 4.64 17.83 -28.63
N GLU A 200 4.90 19.05 -29.08
CA GLU A 200 6.02 19.88 -28.61
C GLU A 200 5.82 20.25 -27.12
N PHE A 201 4.62 20.64 -26.74
CA PHE A 201 4.29 20.92 -25.34
C PHE A 201 4.59 19.71 -24.44
N CYS A 202 4.14 18.52 -24.82
CA CYS A 202 4.37 17.29 -24.05
C CYS A 202 5.85 16.88 -24.01
N LYS A 203 6.63 17.16 -25.06
CA LYS A 203 8.10 16.96 -25.02
C LYS A 203 8.75 17.86 -23.96
N ILE A 204 8.37 19.14 -23.93
CA ILE A 204 8.88 20.08 -22.90
C ILE A 204 8.50 19.59 -21.49
N VAL A 205 7.27 19.10 -21.29
CA VAL A 205 6.84 18.53 -20.01
C VAL A 205 7.75 17.38 -19.58
N VAL A 206 8.07 16.46 -20.48
CA VAL A 206 8.94 15.31 -20.19
C VAL A 206 10.38 15.76 -19.90
N GLU A 207 10.91 16.68 -20.68
CA GLU A 207 12.28 17.21 -20.53
C GLU A 207 12.47 17.90 -19.17
N GLU A 208 11.60 18.84 -18.82
CA GLU A 208 11.71 19.60 -17.57
C GLU A 208 11.45 18.72 -16.35
N ALA A 209 10.48 17.82 -16.41
CA ALA A 209 10.21 16.86 -15.34
C ALA A 209 11.40 15.92 -15.10
N THR A 210 11.99 15.38 -16.18
CA THR A 210 13.16 14.49 -16.12
C THR A 210 14.37 15.21 -15.53
N ALA A 211 14.61 16.45 -15.93
CA ALA A 211 15.73 17.25 -15.44
C ALA A 211 15.71 17.39 -13.91
N GLU A 212 14.55 17.56 -13.30
CA GLU A 212 14.38 17.66 -11.85
C GLU A 212 14.10 16.32 -11.15
N GLY A 213 13.93 15.23 -11.91
CA GLY A 213 13.62 13.90 -11.38
C GLY A 213 12.17 13.73 -10.93
N VAL A 214 11.26 14.55 -11.42
CA VAL A 214 9.82 14.47 -11.21
C VAL A 214 9.21 13.58 -12.30
N ARG A 215 8.16 12.82 -11.95
CA ARG A 215 7.41 12.04 -12.94
C ARG A 215 6.58 12.96 -13.84
N ALA A 216 6.84 12.91 -15.14
CA ALA A 216 6.19 13.78 -16.13
C ALA A 216 4.67 13.58 -16.18
N GLU A 217 4.18 12.35 -15.96
CA GLU A 217 2.75 12.09 -15.91
C GLU A 217 2.05 12.76 -14.73
N VAL A 218 2.74 12.97 -13.61
CA VAL A 218 2.18 13.71 -12.46
C VAL A 218 2.04 15.19 -12.82
N LEU A 219 3.11 15.76 -13.36
CA LEU A 219 3.12 17.14 -13.84
C LEU A 219 2.04 17.39 -14.89
N PHE A 220 1.95 16.54 -15.91
CA PHE A 220 0.97 16.71 -16.98
C PHE A 220 -0.47 16.54 -16.51
N ALA A 221 -0.73 15.56 -15.62
CA ALA A 221 -2.02 15.41 -15.00
C ALA A 221 -2.45 16.66 -14.22
N GLN A 222 -1.50 17.28 -13.52
CA GLN A 222 -1.73 18.51 -12.79
C GLN A 222 -2.01 19.68 -13.73
N ILE A 223 -1.21 19.86 -14.80
CA ILE A 223 -1.45 20.86 -15.83
C ILE A 223 -2.88 20.72 -16.39
N CYS A 224 -3.28 19.51 -16.78
CA CYS A 224 -4.63 19.25 -17.29
C CYS A 224 -5.73 19.63 -16.27
N LEU A 225 -5.52 19.32 -15.00
CA LEU A 225 -6.51 19.60 -13.95
C LEU A 225 -6.60 21.11 -13.64
N GLU A 226 -5.46 21.77 -13.42
CA GLU A 226 -5.40 23.19 -13.03
C GLU A 226 -5.87 24.14 -14.14
N THR A 227 -5.61 23.78 -15.39
CA THR A 227 -5.93 24.65 -16.54
C THR A 227 -7.18 24.25 -17.30
N GLY A 228 -7.88 23.19 -16.88
CA GLY A 228 -8.99 22.61 -17.64
C GLY A 228 -8.56 22.17 -19.05
N PHE A 229 -7.45 21.43 -19.16
CA PHE A 229 -6.83 21.04 -20.43
C PHE A 229 -6.40 22.26 -21.29
N LEU A 230 -5.61 23.16 -20.70
CA LEU A 230 -5.08 24.37 -21.32
C LEU A 230 -6.14 25.36 -21.83
N GLN A 231 -7.39 25.23 -21.37
CA GLN A 231 -8.45 26.18 -21.73
C GLN A 231 -8.50 27.40 -20.79
N PHE A 232 -8.02 27.22 -19.55
CA PHE A 232 -8.07 28.21 -18.48
C PHE A 232 -9.54 28.62 -18.16
N GLY A 233 -9.76 29.80 -17.65
CA GLY A 233 -11.13 30.25 -17.32
C GLY A 233 -11.27 30.81 -15.92
N GLY A 234 -10.17 30.81 -15.15
CA GLY A 234 -10.06 31.45 -13.83
C GLY A 234 -9.24 32.74 -13.89
N ASP A 235 -8.62 33.10 -12.77
CA ASP A 235 -7.80 34.30 -12.62
C ASP A 235 -6.51 34.25 -13.46
N VAL A 236 -6.00 33.05 -13.78
CA VAL A 236 -4.82 32.84 -14.62
C VAL A 236 -5.22 32.72 -16.08
N GLN A 237 -4.50 33.45 -16.95
CA GLN A 237 -4.71 33.46 -18.41
C GLN A 237 -3.65 32.61 -19.12
N ALA A 238 -4.01 32.04 -20.29
CA ALA A 238 -3.10 31.22 -21.09
C ALA A 238 -1.79 31.95 -21.46
N THR A 239 -1.88 33.27 -21.74
CA THR A 239 -0.74 34.12 -22.07
C THR A 239 0.33 34.21 -20.98
N GLN A 240 -0.01 33.89 -19.73
CA GLN A 240 0.94 33.91 -18.62
C GLN A 240 1.88 32.70 -18.56
N CYS A 241 1.63 31.64 -19.33
CA CYS A 241 2.35 30.37 -19.24
C CYS A 241 2.42 29.80 -17.81
N ASN A 242 1.44 30.10 -16.97
CA ASN A 242 1.35 29.65 -15.58
C ASN A 242 0.42 28.45 -15.50
N PHE A 243 0.97 27.24 -15.65
CA PHE A 243 0.20 26.01 -15.79
C PHE A 243 -0.25 25.39 -14.45
N GLY A 244 0.31 25.91 -13.33
CA GLY A 244 -0.01 25.42 -11.98
C GLY A 244 -0.74 26.45 -11.09
N GLY A 245 -1.13 27.58 -11.64
CA GLY A 245 -1.77 28.64 -10.85
C GLY A 245 -0.85 29.26 -9.80
N LEU A 246 0.47 29.24 -10.01
CA LEU A 246 1.43 29.72 -9.04
C LEU A 246 1.21 31.20 -8.74
N GLY A 247 1.09 31.54 -7.47
CA GLY A 247 0.85 32.90 -7.01
C GLY A 247 -0.60 33.41 -7.15
N ALA A 248 -1.50 32.68 -7.81
CA ALA A 248 -2.91 33.00 -7.82
C ALA A 248 -3.53 32.65 -6.46
N THR A 249 -4.19 33.62 -5.83
CA THR A 249 -4.82 33.45 -4.50
C THR A 249 -6.35 33.57 -4.54
N GLY A 250 -6.93 33.61 -5.74
CA GLY A 250 -8.34 33.88 -5.96
C GLY A 250 -8.67 35.39 -5.93
N GLY A 251 -9.93 35.73 -6.16
CA GLY A 251 -10.41 37.11 -6.09
C GLY A 251 -9.84 38.06 -7.14
N GLY A 252 -9.46 37.55 -8.34
CA GLY A 252 -8.88 38.34 -9.44
C GLY A 252 -7.36 38.48 -9.40
N VAL A 253 -6.66 37.78 -8.49
CA VAL A 253 -5.18 37.80 -8.46
C VAL A 253 -4.65 36.82 -9.49
N ALA A 254 -4.08 37.36 -10.57
CA ALA A 254 -3.67 36.61 -11.75
C ALA A 254 -2.47 35.67 -11.55
N GLY A 255 -1.75 35.76 -10.43
CA GLY A 255 -0.56 34.93 -10.15
C GLY A 255 0.66 35.31 -10.97
N ASN A 256 1.67 34.43 -10.99
CA ASN A 256 2.94 34.66 -11.68
C ASN A 256 2.78 34.60 -13.20
N VAL A 257 3.67 35.36 -13.90
CA VAL A 257 3.78 35.38 -15.37
C VAL A 257 5.15 34.85 -15.77
N PHE A 258 5.19 33.90 -16.72
CA PHE A 258 6.41 33.33 -17.24
C PHE A 258 6.60 33.72 -18.71
N PRO A 259 7.85 33.94 -19.18
CA PRO A 259 8.10 34.45 -20.51
C PRO A 259 7.70 33.45 -21.62
N ASP A 260 7.82 32.19 -21.37
CA ASP A 260 7.60 31.13 -22.35
C ASP A 260 7.07 29.83 -21.68
N VAL A 261 6.64 28.87 -22.51
CA VAL A 261 6.08 27.58 -22.08
C VAL A 261 7.07 26.78 -21.23
N ARG A 262 8.34 26.74 -21.63
CA ARG A 262 9.37 25.97 -20.92
C ARG A 262 9.60 26.49 -19.50
N THR A 263 9.73 27.81 -19.37
CA THR A 263 9.93 28.46 -18.07
C THR A 263 8.74 28.25 -17.13
N GLY A 264 7.51 28.35 -17.65
CA GLY A 264 6.31 28.08 -16.87
C GLY A 264 6.18 26.64 -16.41
N ILE A 265 6.49 25.68 -17.31
CA ILE A 265 6.53 24.24 -16.96
C ILE A 265 7.63 23.98 -15.93
N ARG A 266 8.84 24.56 -16.08
CA ARG A 266 9.94 24.45 -15.11
C ARG A 266 9.54 24.95 -13.74
N ALA A 267 8.89 26.10 -13.65
CA ALA A 267 8.41 26.63 -12.38
C ALA A 267 7.46 25.65 -11.65
N GLN A 268 6.52 25.07 -12.38
CA GLN A 268 5.60 24.09 -11.79
C GLN A 268 6.31 22.79 -11.38
N VAL A 269 7.28 22.29 -12.17
CA VAL A 269 8.12 21.14 -11.80
C VAL A 269 8.86 21.40 -10.50
N GLN A 270 9.50 22.57 -10.38
CA GLN A 270 10.25 22.97 -9.19
C GLN A 270 9.33 23.07 -7.97
N HIS A 271 8.15 23.61 -8.14
CA HIS A 271 7.15 23.67 -7.07
C HIS A 271 6.67 22.28 -6.63
N LEU A 272 6.38 21.39 -7.58
CA LEU A 272 6.07 19.98 -7.28
C LEU A 272 7.22 19.26 -6.56
N LYS A 273 8.47 19.47 -7.01
CA LYS A 273 9.64 18.91 -6.33
C LYS A 273 9.78 19.45 -4.91
N ALA A 274 9.42 20.70 -4.66
CA ALA A 274 9.43 21.26 -3.31
C ALA A 274 8.51 20.47 -2.37
N TYR A 275 7.29 20.16 -2.81
CA TYR A 275 6.38 19.31 -2.02
C TYR A 275 6.89 17.88 -1.86
N ALA A 276 7.48 17.31 -2.91
CA ALA A 276 7.83 15.90 -2.98
C ALA A 276 9.15 15.52 -2.29
N SER A 277 10.10 16.47 -2.19
CA SER A 277 11.48 16.16 -1.81
C SER A 277 12.19 17.32 -1.11
N THR A 278 13.16 16.98 -0.27
CA THR A 278 14.11 17.95 0.32
C THR A 278 15.38 18.11 -0.49
N GLU A 279 15.56 17.32 -1.57
CA GLU A 279 16.74 17.44 -2.45
C GLU A 279 16.79 18.79 -3.16
N PRO A 280 17.98 19.34 -3.40
CA PRO A 280 18.14 20.62 -4.09
C PRO A 280 17.62 20.53 -5.53
N LEU A 281 17.29 21.69 -6.11
CA LEU A 281 17.01 21.81 -7.52
C LEU A 281 18.27 21.49 -8.34
N LYS A 282 18.06 20.89 -9.52
CA LYS A 282 19.15 20.60 -10.48
C LYS A 282 19.31 21.71 -11.51
N GLN A 283 18.28 22.52 -11.71
CA GLN A 283 18.27 23.66 -12.61
C GLN A 283 18.13 24.97 -11.83
N THR A 284 18.47 26.10 -12.46
CA THR A 284 18.24 27.42 -11.89
C THR A 284 16.78 27.58 -11.48
N CYS A 285 16.55 28.07 -10.27
CA CYS A 285 15.21 28.28 -9.74
C CYS A 285 14.51 29.40 -10.49
N VAL A 286 13.35 29.10 -11.07
CA VAL A 286 12.46 30.06 -11.74
C VAL A 286 11.10 30.15 -11.01
N ASP A 287 10.88 29.31 -10.00
CA ASP A 287 9.70 29.35 -9.15
C ASP A 287 9.95 30.27 -7.94
N GLU A 288 9.43 31.47 -7.97
CA GLU A 288 9.53 32.45 -6.87
C GLU A 288 8.89 31.95 -5.56
N ARG A 289 7.95 31.00 -5.68
CA ARG A 289 7.22 30.46 -4.54
C ARG A 289 7.86 29.23 -3.93
N PHE A 290 8.91 28.69 -4.55
CA PHE A 290 9.64 27.51 -4.09
C PHE A 290 10.01 27.55 -2.59
N LYS A 291 10.47 28.72 -2.12
CA LYS A 291 10.91 28.95 -0.74
C LYS A 291 9.79 28.90 0.31
N TYR A 292 8.55 29.02 -0.10
CA TYR A 292 7.39 29.02 0.81
C TYR A 292 6.80 27.63 1.04
N VAL A 293 7.23 26.65 0.27
CA VAL A 293 6.75 25.27 0.41
C VAL A 293 7.43 24.57 1.59
N ALA A 294 6.65 23.89 2.42
CA ALA A 294 7.19 22.97 3.42
C ALA A 294 7.79 21.75 2.70
N ARG A 295 9.12 21.77 2.53
CA ARG A 295 9.85 20.80 1.71
C ARG A 295 9.61 19.35 2.13
N GLY A 296 9.33 18.48 1.14
CA GLY A 296 9.16 17.04 1.34
C GLY A 296 7.87 16.63 2.06
N CYS A 297 6.91 17.54 2.27
CA CYS A 297 5.70 17.23 3.02
C CYS A 297 4.68 16.37 2.26
N ALA A 298 4.79 16.24 0.93
CA ALA A 298 3.90 15.45 0.08
C ALA A 298 4.69 14.62 -0.95
N PRO A 299 5.40 13.54 -0.54
CA PRO A 299 6.16 12.70 -1.47
C PRO A 299 5.29 11.85 -2.40
N TYR A 300 3.99 11.73 -2.09
CA TYR A 300 3.01 10.97 -2.85
C TYR A 300 1.94 11.89 -3.44
N VAL A 301 1.45 11.53 -4.64
CA VAL A 301 0.41 12.29 -5.36
C VAL A 301 -0.85 12.45 -4.51
N GLU A 302 -1.24 11.40 -3.77
CA GLU A 302 -2.38 11.41 -2.86
C GLU A 302 -2.29 12.49 -1.78
N TRP A 303 -1.07 12.83 -1.37
CA TRP A 303 -0.81 13.82 -0.32
C TRP A 303 -0.74 15.27 -0.82
N LEU A 304 -0.92 15.50 -2.11
CA LEU A 304 -1.06 16.86 -2.66
C LEU A 304 -2.37 17.53 -2.23
N GLY A 305 -3.41 16.75 -1.89
CA GLY A 305 -4.60 17.26 -1.20
C GLY A 305 -4.33 17.47 0.29
N ILE A 306 -4.49 18.70 0.79
CA ILE A 306 -4.28 19.04 2.21
C ILE A 306 -5.09 18.14 3.15
N PRO A 307 -6.41 17.88 2.90
CA PRO A 307 -7.20 17.02 3.77
C PRO A 307 -6.78 15.54 3.73
N ASP A 308 -6.11 15.11 2.66
CA ASP A 308 -5.68 13.72 2.46
C ASP A 308 -4.25 13.47 2.95
N ASN A 309 -3.51 14.54 3.28
CA ASN A 309 -2.14 14.46 3.75
C ASN A 309 -2.09 14.32 5.28
N PRO A 310 -1.41 13.29 5.83
CA PRO A 310 -1.33 13.09 7.27
C PRO A 310 -0.66 14.23 8.04
N THR A 311 0.08 15.13 7.36
CA THR A 311 0.72 16.30 7.98
C THR A 311 -0.14 17.56 7.86
N GLY A 312 -1.30 17.51 7.19
CA GLY A 312 -2.15 18.67 6.93
C GLY A 312 -1.52 19.73 6.03
N LYS A 313 -0.55 19.34 5.19
CA LYS A 313 0.15 20.22 4.23
C LYS A 313 0.02 19.63 2.83
N GLY A 314 -0.10 20.48 1.81
CA GLY A 314 -0.28 20.01 0.44
C GLY A 314 -0.44 21.16 -0.54
N TRP A 315 -0.67 20.80 -1.79
CA TRP A 315 -0.87 21.73 -2.89
C TRP A 315 -2.27 22.38 -2.86
N ALA A 316 -3.31 21.56 -2.72
CA ALA A 316 -4.70 21.99 -2.87
C ALA A 316 -5.52 21.75 -1.62
N ALA A 317 -6.44 22.69 -1.31
CA ALA A 317 -7.39 22.58 -0.20
C ALA A 317 -8.52 21.55 -0.47
N ALA A 318 -8.71 21.15 -1.73
CA ALA A 318 -9.76 20.22 -2.12
C ALA A 318 -9.44 18.79 -1.68
N GLN A 319 -10.40 18.14 -1.01
CA GLN A 319 -10.33 16.72 -0.71
C GLN A 319 -10.34 15.89 -2.00
N GLY A 320 -9.54 14.82 -2.04
CA GLY A 320 -9.45 13.94 -3.21
C GLY A 320 -8.65 14.51 -4.37
N TYR A 321 -7.97 15.64 -4.20
CA TYR A 321 -7.18 16.26 -5.26
C TYR A 321 -6.17 15.29 -5.88
N GLY A 322 -5.35 14.64 -5.07
CA GLY A 322 -4.37 13.66 -5.54
C GLY A 322 -5.00 12.46 -6.23
N TYR A 323 -6.16 12.02 -5.76
CA TYR A 323 -6.90 10.91 -6.41
C TYR A 323 -7.44 11.30 -7.79
N ASN A 324 -7.82 12.57 -8.01
CA ASN A 324 -8.16 13.09 -9.34
C ASN A 324 -6.95 13.04 -10.29
N LEU A 325 -5.77 13.41 -9.81
CA LEU A 325 -4.53 13.27 -10.59
C LEU A 325 -4.25 11.80 -10.95
N LEU A 326 -4.39 10.88 -9.99
CA LEU A 326 -4.20 9.44 -10.23
C LEU A 326 -5.17 8.89 -11.28
N ARG A 327 -6.42 9.36 -11.29
CA ARG A 327 -7.41 9.01 -12.31
C ARG A 327 -6.95 9.46 -13.69
N ILE A 328 -6.46 10.68 -13.83
CA ILE A 328 -5.91 11.22 -15.09
C ILE A 328 -4.69 10.40 -15.53
N ILE A 329 -3.75 10.12 -14.64
CA ILE A 329 -2.57 9.28 -14.90
C ILE A 329 -2.99 7.89 -15.39
N GLY A 330 -3.99 7.27 -14.75
CA GLY A 330 -4.52 5.97 -15.14
C GLY A 330 -5.17 5.96 -16.53
N LEU A 331 -5.75 7.09 -16.95
CA LEU A 331 -6.30 7.25 -18.30
C LEU A 331 -5.19 7.42 -19.34
N MET A 332 -4.17 8.24 -19.08
CA MET A 332 -3.02 8.42 -19.97
C MET A 332 -2.30 7.11 -20.31
N LYS A 333 -2.22 6.18 -19.37
CA LYS A 333 -1.57 4.86 -19.56
C LYS A 333 -2.29 3.94 -20.54
N LYS A 334 -3.50 4.29 -20.99
CA LYS A 334 -4.27 3.49 -21.96
C LYS A 334 -3.93 3.81 -23.40
N TYR A 335 -3.20 4.88 -23.64
CA TYR A 335 -2.70 5.32 -24.94
C TYR A 335 -1.22 4.94 -25.09
#